data_720b9ecaec81d4def50948e14d5db591
#
_entry.id   720b9ecaec81d4def50948e14d5db591
#
_cell.length_a   1.000
_cell.length_b   1.000
_cell.length_c   1.000
_cell.angle_alpha   90.00
_cell.angle_beta   90.00
_cell.angle_gamma   90.00
#
_symmetry.space_group_name_H-M   'P 1'
#
loop_
_entity.id
_entity.type
_entity.pdbx_description
1 polymer ?
#
loop_
_entity_poly.entity_id
_entity_poly.type
_entity_poly.pdbx_seq_one_letter_code
_entity_poly.pdbx_strand_id
1 'polypeptide(L)'
;FIDAEHALDPLYAKKLGVNVDELLLSQPDTGEQALEVADMLVKSKSVDLLVIDSVAALTPRAEIEGEMGDHHVGLQARLMSQALRKITGNIQKSNATVIFINQIRMKIGVMFGNPETTSGGNALKFYSSVRLDIRRIGAVKEGEEVIGNETRVKVVKNKVSPPFTKAEFQILYGKGINVEGEIIDFGQKLGLIEKAGSWYSYNDEKIGQGKTNASNFLRENKKIRNALVKQIKAAHIKSKSKKK
;
A
#
# COMPACT_ATOMS: atom_id res chain seq x y z
N PHE A 1 -7.30 -6.72 -10.71
CA PHE A 1 -7.13 -5.29 -10.49
C PHE A 1 -8.27 -4.55 -11.19
N ILE A 2 -9.01 -3.70 -10.44
CA ILE A 2 -10.04 -2.82 -10.99
C ILE A 2 -9.45 -1.42 -11.04
N ASP A 3 -9.13 -0.96 -12.24
CA ASP A 3 -8.50 0.32 -12.53
C ASP A 3 -9.56 1.35 -12.94
N ALA A 4 -10.19 1.96 -11.95
CA ALA A 4 -11.20 2.98 -12.16
C ALA A 4 -10.62 4.35 -12.60
N GLU A 5 -9.30 4.55 -12.44
CA GLU A 5 -8.60 5.75 -12.89
C GLU A 5 -8.07 5.62 -14.34
N HIS A 6 -8.12 4.42 -14.92
CA HIS A 6 -7.56 4.10 -16.25
C HIS A 6 -6.09 4.48 -16.40
N ALA A 7 -5.32 4.29 -15.32
CA ALA A 7 -3.95 4.79 -15.20
C ALA A 7 -2.88 3.68 -15.06
N LEU A 8 -3.27 2.41 -15.11
CA LEU A 8 -2.32 1.30 -15.02
C LEU A 8 -1.38 1.29 -16.24
N ASP A 9 -0.09 1.46 -15.98
CA ASP A 9 0.97 1.24 -16.97
C ASP A 9 1.51 -0.19 -16.83
N PRO A 10 1.28 -1.07 -17.84
CA PRO A 10 1.75 -2.46 -17.79
C PRO A 10 3.27 -2.59 -17.74
N LEU A 11 4.01 -1.68 -18.38
CA LEU A 11 5.48 -1.70 -18.37
C LEU A 11 6.03 -1.34 -16.99
N TYR A 12 5.40 -0.36 -16.34
CA TYR A 12 5.76 0.01 -14.97
C TYR A 12 5.39 -1.10 -13.98
N ALA A 13 4.19 -1.69 -14.11
CA ALA A 13 3.75 -2.81 -13.29
C ALA A 13 4.71 -4.01 -13.39
N LYS A 14 5.15 -4.36 -14.61
CA LYS A 14 6.14 -5.41 -14.85
C LYS A 14 7.49 -5.12 -14.18
N LYS A 15 7.96 -3.87 -14.21
CA LYS A 15 9.18 -3.44 -13.50
C LYS A 15 9.06 -3.62 -11.98
N LEU A 16 7.88 -3.46 -11.43
CA LEU A 16 7.59 -3.68 -10.01
C LEU A 16 7.38 -5.16 -9.64
N GLY A 17 7.43 -6.07 -10.62
CA GLY A 17 7.34 -7.51 -10.42
C GLY A 17 5.93 -8.09 -10.57
N VAL A 18 4.99 -7.33 -11.10
CA VAL A 18 3.65 -7.85 -11.41
C VAL A 18 3.74 -8.75 -12.65
N ASN A 19 3.15 -9.94 -12.57
CA ASN A 19 2.94 -10.79 -13.74
C ASN A 19 1.73 -10.25 -14.54
N VAL A 20 2.02 -9.37 -15.50
CA VAL A 20 0.97 -8.68 -16.27
C VAL A 20 0.20 -9.62 -17.21
N ASP A 21 0.81 -10.74 -17.62
CA ASP A 21 0.20 -11.71 -18.51
C ASP A 21 -0.91 -12.53 -17.80
N GLU A 22 -0.83 -12.65 -16.47
CA GLU A 22 -1.83 -13.31 -15.62
C GLU A 22 -2.69 -12.32 -14.83
N LEU A 23 -2.49 -11.01 -15.00
CA LEU A 23 -3.25 -9.99 -14.31
C LEU A 23 -4.66 -9.87 -14.89
N LEU A 24 -5.68 -10.19 -14.09
CA LEU A 24 -7.06 -9.86 -14.45
C LEU A 24 -7.26 -8.35 -14.28
N LEU A 25 -7.36 -7.63 -15.38
CA LEU A 25 -7.56 -6.19 -15.40
C LEU A 25 -8.98 -5.86 -15.85
N SER A 26 -9.67 -4.98 -15.10
CA SER A 26 -10.96 -4.41 -15.47
C SER A 26 -10.89 -2.90 -15.36
N GLN A 27 -11.35 -2.19 -16.40
CA GLN A 27 -11.41 -0.72 -16.46
C GLN A 27 -12.86 -0.29 -16.68
N PRO A 28 -13.66 -0.24 -15.61
CA PRO A 28 -15.09 0.08 -15.68
C PRO A 28 -15.34 1.58 -15.89
N ASP A 29 -16.40 1.91 -16.64
CA ASP A 29 -16.81 3.29 -16.88
C ASP A 29 -17.56 3.92 -15.71
N THR A 30 -18.21 3.10 -14.87
CA THR A 30 -19.04 3.58 -13.74
C THR A 30 -18.69 2.89 -12.45
N GLY A 31 -18.96 3.54 -11.32
CA GLY A 31 -18.78 2.97 -9.99
C GLY A 31 -19.62 1.72 -9.75
N GLU A 32 -20.84 1.68 -10.32
CA GLU A 32 -21.71 0.50 -10.27
C GLU A 32 -21.07 -0.70 -10.94
N GLN A 33 -20.56 -0.54 -12.18
CA GLN A 33 -19.87 -1.62 -12.90
C GLN A 33 -18.66 -2.13 -12.14
N ALA A 34 -17.83 -1.22 -11.61
CA ALA A 34 -16.66 -1.57 -10.80
C ALA A 34 -17.02 -2.47 -9.62
N LEU A 35 -18.06 -2.07 -8.88
CA LEU A 35 -18.48 -2.76 -7.66
C LEU A 35 -19.25 -4.07 -7.95
N GLU A 36 -19.95 -4.16 -9.09
CA GLU A 36 -20.55 -5.40 -9.57
C GLU A 36 -19.52 -6.43 -10.00
N VAL A 37 -18.49 -6.00 -10.74
CA VAL A 37 -17.34 -6.85 -11.09
C VAL A 37 -16.64 -7.35 -9.83
N ALA A 38 -16.41 -6.46 -8.85
CA ALA A 38 -15.83 -6.84 -7.56
C ALA A 38 -16.67 -7.89 -6.83
N ASP A 39 -17.98 -7.72 -6.74
CA ASP A 39 -18.91 -8.66 -6.09
C ASP A 39 -18.89 -10.03 -6.80
N MET A 40 -18.89 -10.03 -8.13
CA MET A 40 -18.85 -11.24 -8.97
C MET A 40 -17.56 -12.03 -8.74
N LEU A 41 -16.40 -11.36 -8.81
CA LEU A 41 -15.09 -11.99 -8.60
C LEU A 41 -14.94 -12.58 -7.20
N VAL A 42 -15.41 -11.87 -6.18
CA VAL A 42 -15.37 -12.38 -4.79
C VAL A 42 -16.29 -13.57 -4.63
N LYS A 43 -17.50 -13.54 -5.21
CA LYS A 43 -18.46 -14.68 -5.16
C LYS A 43 -17.95 -15.91 -5.86
N SER A 44 -17.28 -15.76 -6.99
CA SER A 44 -16.76 -16.90 -7.78
C SER A 44 -15.65 -17.64 -7.03
N LYS A 45 -15.00 -17.01 -6.02
CA LYS A 45 -13.83 -17.53 -5.30
C LYS A 45 -12.63 -17.81 -6.22
N SER A 46 -12.59 -17.16 -7.40
CA SER A 46 -11.54 -17.35 -8.40
C SER A 46 -10.34 -16.41 -8.19
N VAL A 47 -10.43 -15.47 -7.24
CA VAL A 47 -9.37 -14.51 -6.94
C VAL A 47 -9.01 -14.54 -5.46
N ASP A 48 -7.73 -14.48 -5.14
CA ASP A 48 -7.22 -14.38 -3.77
C ASP A 48 -7.04 -12.93 -3.35
N LEU A 49 -6.73 -12.04 -4.30
CA LEU A 49 -6.52 -10.62 -4.08
C LEU A 49 -7.26 -9.80 -5.14
N LEU A 50 -8.07 -8.86 -4.67
CA LEU A 50 -8.72 -7.85 -5.51
C LEU A 50 -8.31 -6.47 -5.04
N VAL A 51 -7.83 -5.64 -5.96
CA VAL A 51 -7.46 -4.24 -5.71
C VAL A 51 -8.39 -3.35 -6.53
N ILE A 52 -8.94 -2.31 -5.90
CA ILE A 52 -9.78 -1.29 -6.55
C ILE A 52 -9.05 0.06 -6.42
N ASP A 53 -8.63 0.60 -7.55
CA ASP A 53 -7.87 1.85 -7.65
C ASP A 53 -8.61 2.86 -8.54
N SER A 54 -9.20 3.87 -8.00
CA SER A 54 -9.38 4.22 -6.59
C SER A 54 -10.86 4.50 -6.31
N VAL A 55 -11.24 4.51 -5.03
CA VAL A 55 -12.62 4.88 -4.64
C VAL A 55 -13.00 6.29 -5.12
N ALA A 56 -12.02 7.20 -5.24
CA ALA A 56 -12.26 8.55 -5.71
C ALA A 56 -12.78 8.60 -7.16
N ALA A 57 -12.42 7.61 -7.98
CA ALA A 57 -12.80 7.50 -9.39
C ALA A 57 -14.09 6.66 -9.60
N LEU A 58 -14.68 6.09 -8.55
CA LEU A 58 -15.94 5.35 -8.65
C LEU A 58 -17.12 6.32 -8.80
N THR A 59 -17.26 6.89 -10.00
CA THR A 59 -18.33 7.85 -10.30
C THR A 59 -19.64 7.11 -10.52
N PRO A 60 -20.74 7.48 -9.81
CA PRO A 60 -22.06 6.93 -10.04
C PRO A 60 -22.55 7.18 -11.46
N ARG A 61 -23.24 6.21 -12.06
CA ARG A 61 -23.80 6.32 -13.42
C ARG A 61 -24.66 7.58 -13.57
N ALA A 62 -25.52 7.86 -12.60
CA ALA A 62 -26.39 9.02 -12.64
C ALA A 62 -25.62 10.37 -12.65
N GLU A 63 -24.40 10.39 -12.14
CA GLU A 63 -23.53 11.56 -12.20
C GLU A 63 -22.89 11.71 -13.58
N ILE A 64 -22.58 10.58 -14.25
CA ILE A 64 -22.01 10.57 -15.61
C ILE A 64 -23.07 10.96 -16.65
N GLU A 65 -24.31 10.49 -16.48
CA GLU A 65 -25.44 10.74 -17.39
C GLU A 65 -26.09 12.12 -17.16
N GLY A 66 -25.78 12.79 -16.04
CA GLY A 66 -26.29 14.13 -15.71
C GLY A 66 -25.62 15.24 -16.53
N GLU A 67 -26.20 16.45 -16.48
CA GLU A 67 -25.64 17.62 -17.14
C GLU A 67 -24.51 18.25 -16.29
N MET A 68 -23.60 18.97 -16.96
CA MET A 68 -22.56 19.72 -16.25
C MET A 68 -23.18 20.80 -15.37
N GLY A 69 -22.91 20.69 -14.07
CA GLY A 69 -23.48 21.61 -13.05
C GLY A 69 -24.58 21.00 -12.19
N ASP A 70 -25.05 19.81 -12.51
CA ASP A 70 -26.02 19.10 -11.68
C ASP A 70 -25.47 18.78 -10.28
N HIS A 71 -26.32 18.90 -9.28
CA HIS A 71 -25.96 18.64 -7.90
C HIS A 71 -26.22 17.17 -7.52
N HIS A 72 -25.17 16.36 -7.52
CA HIS A 72 -25.23 14.93 -7.17
C HIS A 72 -24.76 14.64 -5.74
N VAL A 73 -25.32 15.37 -4.76
CA VAL A 73 -24.88 15.27 -3.36
C VAL A 73 -25.06 13.84 -2.80
N GLY A 74 -23.96 13.24 -2.40
CA GLY A 74 -23.94 11.98 -1.65
C GLY A 74 -24.21 10.71 -2.47
N LEU A 75 -24.33 10.77 -3.80
CA LEU A 75 -24.56 9.59 -4.63
C LEU A 75 -23.45 8.55 -4.46
N GLN A 76 -22.20 8.95 -4.54
CA GLN A 76 -21.06 8.06 -4.34
C GLN A 76 -21.07 7.41 -2.95
N ALA A 77 -21.41 8.16 -1.91
CA ALA A 77 -21.48 7.62 -0.54
C ALA A 77 -22.61 6.59 -0.39
N ARG A 78 -23.77 6.79 -1.07
CA ARG A 78 -24.88 5.84 -1.12
C ARG A 78 -24.48 4.57 -1.86
N LEU A 79 -23.84 4.70 -3.04
CA LEU A 79 -23.33 3.59 -3.84
C LEU A 79 -22.35 2.74 -3.01
N MET A 80 -21.36 3.36 -2.38
CA MET A 80 -20.40 2.67 -1.52
C MET A 80 -21.07 1.96 -0.34
N SER A 81 -22.03 2.61 0.32
CA SER A 81 -22.76 2.01 1.44
C SER A 81 -23.56 0.78 1.02
N GLN A 82 -24.21 0.84 -0.14
CA GLN A 82 -24.98 -0.28 -0.69
C GLN A 82 -24.08 -1.43 -1.11
N ALA A 83 -23.02 -1.16 -1.87
CA ALA A 83 -22.08 -2.15 -2.36
C ALA A 83 -21.36 -2.87 -1.21
N LEU A 84 -20.87 -2.14 -0.21
CA LEU A 84 -20.14 -2.73 0.90
C LEU A 84 -21.01 -3.64 1.76
N ARG A 85 -22.30 -3.32 1.94
CA ARG A 85 -23.25 -4.24 2.61
C ARG A 85 -23.36 -5.58 1.89
N LYS A 86 -23.34 -5.56 0.55
CA LYS A 86 -23.44 -6.75 -0.28
C LYS A 86 -22.12 -7.53 -0.33
N ILE A 87 -21.03 -6.83 -0.68
CA ILE A 87 -19.70 -7.43 -0.90
C ILE A 87 -19.13 -8.03 0.40
N THR A 88 -19.31 -7.37 1.55
CA THR A 88 -18.75 -7.83 2.83
C THR A 88 -19.23 -9.24 3.20
N GLY A 89 -20.52 -9.54 2.97
CA GLY A 89 -21.06 -10.88 3.22
C GLY A 89 -20.43 -11.94 2.30
N ASN A 90 -20.05 -11.57 1.07
CA ASN A 90 -19.40 -12.46 0.13
C ASN A 90 -17.91 -12.65 0.44
N ILE A 91 -17.21 -11.59 0.85
CA ILE A 91 -15.81 -11.65 1.31
C ILE A 91 -15.68 -12.64 2.47
N GLN A 92 -16.57 -12.59 3.46
CA GLN A 92 -16.55 -13.52 4.59
C GLN A 92 -16.69 -15.01 4.20
N LYS A 93 -17.33 -15.28 3.07
CA LYS A 93 -17.52 -16.65 2.52
C LYS A 93 -16.44 -17.06 1.53
N SER A 94 -15.59 -16.13 1.15
CA SER A 94 -14.45 -16.33 0.26
C SER A 94 -13.14 -16.22 1.06
N ASN A 95 -12.04 -16.67 0.48
CA ASN A 95 -10.70 -16.43 1.06
C ASN A 95 -10.03 -15.19 0.45
N ALA A 96 -10.78 -14.39 -0.31
CA ALA A 96 -10.24 -13.23 -0.99
C ALA A 96 -9.94 -12.07 -0.04
N THR A 97 -8.84 -11.39 -0.31
CA THR A 97 -8.52 -10.09 0.29
C THR A 97 -8.91 -8.99 -0.68
N VAL A 98 -9.70 -8.02 -0.22
CA VAL A 98 -10.09 -6.86 -1.04
C VAL A 98 -9.45 -5.60 -0.50
N ILE A 99 -8.70 -4.90 -1.36
CA ILE A 99 -8.03 -3.64 -1.06
C ILE A 99 -8.72 -2.51 -1.81
N PHE A 100 -9.22 -1.52 -1.07
CA PHE A 100 -9.69 -0.26 -1.62
C PHE A 100 -8.62 0.81 -1.44
N ILE A 101 -8.11 1.36 -2.54
CA ILE A 101 -7.27 2.55 -2.53
C ILE A 101 -8.17 3.76 -2.47
N ASN A 102 -7.85 4.75 -1.63
CA ASN A 102 -8.66 5.96 -1.51
C ASN A 102 -7.75 7.19 -1.44
N GLN A 103 -8.30 8.32 -1.80
CA GLN A 103 -7.63 9.60 -1.79
C GLN A 103 -8.10 10.45 -0.61
N ILE A 104 -7.16 11.23 -0.07
CA ILE A 104 -7.46 12.19 0.99
C ILE A 104 -7.99 13.47 0.37
N ARG A 105 -9.03 14.00 0.98
CA ARG A 105 -9.65 15.28 0.65
C ARG A 105 -9.71 16.15 1.89
N MET A 106 -9.77 17.46 1.69
CA MET A 106 -9.91 18.42 2.77
C MET A 106 -11.36 18.93 2.80
N LYS A 107 -11.96 18.90 3.98
CA LYS A 107 -13.28 19.52 4.20
C LYS A 107 -13.10 21.03 4.30
N ILE A 108 -13.89 21.75 3.51
CA ILE A 108 -13.93 23.21 3.55
C ILE A 108 -14.68 23.64 4.82
N GLY A 109 -14.22 24.72 5.48
CA GLY A 109 -14.90 25.35 6.62
C GLY A 109 -14.70 24.65 7.98
N VAL A 110 -13.81 23.66 8.08
CA VAL A 110 -13.45 23.04 9.38
C VAL A 110 -12.38 23.89 10.06
N MET A 111 -12.78 24.70 11.03
CA MET A 111 -11.85 25.55 11.79
C MET A 111 -11.16 24.79 12.94
N PHE A 112 -11.78 23.76 13.49
CA PHE A 112 -11.27 22.97 14.61
C PHE A 112 -11.32 21.47 14.31
N GLY A 113 -10.32 20.71 14.77
CA GLY A 113 -10.21 19.27 14.55
C GLY A 113 -9.49 18.92 13.26
N ASN A 114 -9.63 17.67 12.81
CA ASN A 114 -8.98 17.18 11.60
C ASN A 114 -9.88 17.40 10.36
N PRO A 115 -9.49 18.28 9.42
CA PRO A 115 -10.25 18.54 8.20
C PRO A 115 -10.17 17.40 7.18
N GLU A 116 -9.24 16.45 7.35
CA GLU A 116 -9.04 15.38 6.38
C GLU A 116 -10.24 14.42 6.33
N THR A 117 -10.63 14.09 5.12
CA THR A 117 -11.66 13.09 4.83
C THR A 117 -11.25 12.25 3.62
N THR A 118 -12.04 11.24 3.27
CA THR A 118 -11.83 10.39 2.11
C THR A 118 -13.06 10.40 1.22
N SER A 119 -12.89 10.11 -0.08
CA SER A 119 -14.00 9.95 -1.02
C SER A 119 -14.88 8.75 -0.66
N GLY A 120 -16.13 8.70 -1.15
CA GLY A 120 -17.05 7.58 -0.95
C GLY A 120 -17.71 7.52 0.43
N GLY A 121 -17.69 8.61 1.21
CA GLY A 121 -18.35 8.71 2.51
C GLY A 121 -17.66 7.92 3.63
N ASN A 122 -18.46 7.47 4.61
CA ASN A 122 -17.91 6.81 5.81
C ASN A 122 -18.01 5.28 5.79
N ALA A 123 -18.65 4.67 4.80
CA ALA A 123 -18.93 3.23 4.81
C ALA A 123 -17.66 2.38 4.93
N LEU A 124 -16.62 2.67 4.14
CA LEU A 124 -15.33 1.96 4.23
C LEU A 124 -14.69 2.04 5.61
N LYS A 125 -14.85 3.15 6.33
CA LYS A 125 -14.30 3.30 7.68
C LYS A 125 -14.89 2.28 8.65
N PHE A 126 -16.15 1.90 8.47
CA PHE A 126 -16.83 0.92 9.31
C PHE A 126 -16.59 -0.51 8.85
N TYR A 127 -16.72 -0.78 7.55
CA TYR A 127 -16.62 -2.13 6.99
C TYR A 127 -15.19 -2.67 6.97
N SER A 128 -14.18 -1.85 6.75
CA SER A 128 -12.78 -2.30 6.68
C SER A 128 -12.31 -3.00 7.96
N SER A 129 -11.58 -4.10 7.81
CA SER A 129 -10.87 -4.79 8.90
C SER A 129 -9.58 -4.08 9.26
N VAL A 130 -8.86 -3.59 8.27
CA VAL A 130 -7.61 -2.84 8.41
C VAL A 130 -7.73 -1.53 7.64
N ARG A 131 -7.20 -0.44 8.21
CA ARG A 131 -7.04 0.85 7.53
C ARG A 131 -5.63 1.35 7.73
N LEU A 132 -5.01 1.69 6.62
CA LEU A 132 -3.65 2.22 6.55
C LEU A 132 -3.71 3.68 6.07
N ASP A 133 -3.03 4.57 6.79
CA ASP A 133 -2.76 5.94 6.36
C ASP A 133 -1.33 5.97 5.83
N ILE A 134 -1.18 6.33 4.55
CA ILE A 134 0.10 6.36 3.84
C ILE A 134 0.46 7.80 3.56
N ARG A 135 1.69 8.21 3.97
CA ARG A 135 2.18 9.58 3.81
C ARG A 135 3.60 9.59 3.29
N ARG A 136 3.85 10.45 2.31
CA ARG A 136 5.21 10.86 1.98
C ARG A 136 5.71 11.77 3.11
N ILE A 137 6.89 11.45 3.66
CA ILE A 137 7.52 12.21 4.74
C ILE A 137 8.83 12.86 4.31
N GLY A 138 9.39 12.47 3.18
CA GLY A 138 10.63 13.01 2.64
C GLY A 138 10.89 12.57 1.21
N ALA A 139 12.01 13.00 0.65
CA ALA A 139 12.52 12.56 -0.63
C ALA A 139 13.82 11.75 -0.43
N VAL A 140 13.96 10.65 -1.16
CA VAL A 140 15.20 9.91 -1.26
C VAL A 140 16.01 10.51 -2.39
N LYS A 141 17.24 10.94 -2.09
CA LYS A 141 18.14 11.57 -3.07
C LYS A 141 19.40 10.75 -3.28
N GLU A 142 19.90 10.78 -4.50
CA GLU A 142 21.23 10.30 -4.88
C GLU A 142 21.97 11.48 -5.55
N GLY A 143 22.90 12.09 -4.81
CA GLY A 143 23.43 13.40 -5.16
C GLY A 143 22.32 14.47 -5.13
N GLU A 144 22.09 15.17 -6.24
CA GLU A 144 21.02 16.15 -6.39
C GLU A 144 19.70 15.57 -6.92
N GLU A 145 19.73 14.35 -7.46
CA GLU A 145 18.59 13.72 -8.07
C GLU A 145 17.66 13.09 -7.04
N VAL A 146 16.34 13.29 -7.19
CA VAL A 146 15.32 12.64 -6.37
C VAL A 146 14.97 11.29 -7.00
N ILE A 147 15.39 10.20 -6.36
CA ILE A 147 15.21 8.83 -6.84
C ILE A 147 14.04 8.08 -6.18
N GLY A 148 13.38 8.69 -5.22
CA GLY A 148 12.26 8.05 -4.53
C GLY A 148 11.68 8.89 -3.40
N ASN A 149 10.78 8.29 -2.64
CA ASN A 149 10.11 8.90 -1.51
C ASN A 149 10.36 8.14 -0.22
N GLU A 150 10.60 8.85 0.86
CA GLU A 150 10.45 8.31 2.20
C GLU A 150 8.97 8.31 2.57
N THR A 151 8.49 7.15 2.96
CA THR A 151 7.07 6.90 3.15
C THR A 151 6.81 6.37 4.56
N ARG A 152 5.77 6.92 5.21
CA ARG A 152 5.25 6.42 6.48
C ARG A 152 3.89 5.80 6.27
N VAL A 153 3.72 4.58 6.79
CA VAL A 153 2.41 3.92 6.90
C VAL A 153 2.03 3.85 8.37
N LYS A 154 0.85 4.35 8.71
CA LYS A 154 0.25 4.25 10.04
C LYS A 154 -0.97 3.35 9.97
N VAL A 155 -1.03 2.35 10.84
CA VAL A 155 -2.20 1.50 11.00
C VAL A 155 -3.21 2.24 11.86
N VAL A 156 -4.22 2.85 11.24
CA VAL A 156 -5.23 3.68 11.96
C VAL A 156 -6.43 2.88 12.46
N LYS A 157 -6.65 1.68 11.90
CA LYS A 157 -7.64 0.70 12.35
C LYS A 157 -7.12 -0.70 12.08
N ASN A 158 -7.30 -1.61 13.02
CA ASN A 158 -7.00 -3.03 12.85
C ASN A 158 -7.90 -3.86 13.75
N LYS A 159 -8.64 -4.82 13.16
CA LYS A 159 -9.50 -5.77 13.88
C LYS A 159 -8.80 -7.10 14.17
N VAL A 160 -7.64 -7.35 13.55
CA VAL A 160 -6.93 -8.64 13.62
C VAL A 160 -5.62 -8.58 14.39
N SER A 161 -5.17 -7.37 14.77
CA SER A 161 -3.94 -7.14 15.54
C SER A 161 -4.01 -5.76 16.20
N PRO A 162 -3.18 -5.44 17.21
CA PRO A 162 -3.14 -4.11 17.82
C PRO A 162 -2.92 -3.01 16.78
N PRO A 163 -3.78 -1.96 16.77
CA PRO A 163 -3.64 -0.82 15.85
C PRO A 163 -2.56 0.17 16.31
N PHE A 164 -2.45 1.31 15.60
CA PHE A 164 -1.61 2.47 15.90
C PHE A 164 -0.10 2.22 15.80
N THR A 165 0.30 1.11 15.17
CA THR A 165 1.69 0.89 14.78
C THR A 165 2.05 1.71 13.55
N LYS A 166 3.34 2.03 13.39
CA LYS A 166 3.88 2.75 12.25
C LYS A 166 5.03 1.98 11.64
N ALA A 167 5.14 2.06 10.31
CA ALA A 167 6.32 1.63 9.55
C ALA A 167 6.78 2.78 8.66
N GLU A 168 8.08 2.96 8.54
CA GLU A 168 8.71 3.94 7.64
C GLU A 168 9.67 3.20 6.74
N PHE A 169 9.60 3.48 5.45
CA PHE A 169 10.41 2.82 4.43
C PHE A 169 10.53 3.70 3.19
N GLN A 170 11.44 3.34 2.30
CA GLN A 170 11.68 4.05 1.07
C GLN A 170 10.97 3.36 -0.10
N ILE A 171 10.34 4.15 -0.96
CA ILE A 171 9.82 3.71 -2.27
C ILE A 171 10.69 4.36 -3.34
N LEU A 172 11.41 3.55 -4.09
CA LEU A 172 12.28 4.00 -5.18
C LEU A 172 11.52 3.96 -6.51
N TYR A 173 11.67 4.99 -7.32
CA TYR A 173 11.01 5.08 -8.62
C TYR A 173 11.44 3.94 -9.54
N GLY A 174 10.47 3.25 -10.13
CA GLY A 174 10.69 2.09 -11.01
C GLY A 174 11.24 0.83 -10.32
N LYS A 175 11.47 0.85 -9.00
CA LYS A 175 12.00 -0.29 -8.23
C LYS A 175 11.10 -0.74 -7.08
N GLY A 176 10.14 0.13 -6.66
CA GLY A 176 9.24 -0.14 -5.55
C GLY A 176 9.89 0.00 -4.18
N ILE A 177 9.44 -0.77 -3.19
CA ILE A 177 9.93 -0.70 -1.82
C ILE A 177 11.40 -1.12 -1.74
N ASN A 178 12.24 -0.28 -1.11
CA ASN A 178 13.68 -0.53 -0.91
C ASN A 178 13.90 -1.51 0.25
N VAL A 179 13.58 -2.77 0.03
CA VAL A 179 13.68 -3.83 1.06
C VAL A 179 15.13 -4.02 1.53
N GLU A 180 16.10 -3.96 0.62
CA GLU A 180 17.51 -4.10 0.95
C GLU A 180 18.01 -2.96 1.82
N GLY A 181 17.55 -1.73 1.57
CA GLY A 181 17.85 -0.57 2.41
C GLY A 181 17.33 -0.74 3.84
N GLU A 182 16.13 -1.33 4.01
CA GLU A 182 15.60 -1.65 5.33
C GLU A 182 16.40 -2.74 6.04
N ILE A 183 16.84 -3.79 5.33
CA ILE A 183 17.68 -4.84 5.88
C ILE A 183 18.97 -4.25 6.45
N ILE A 184 19.58 -3.28 5.75
CA ILE A 184 20.78 -2.59 6.22
C ILE A 184 20.48 -1.78 7.49
N ASP A 185 19.40 -0.99 7.50
CA ASP A 185 19.04 -0.17 8.65
C ASP A 185 18.73 -1.03 9.90
N PHE A 186 17.97 -2.10 9.74
CA PHE A 186 17.70 -3.02 10.83
C PHE A 186 18.93 -3.83 11.24
N GLY A 187 19.73 -4.26 10.26
CA GLY A 187 20.99 -4.96 10.51
C GLY A 187 21.96 -4.12 11.34
N GLN A 188 22.08 -2.82 11.03
CA GLN A 188 22.87 -1.89 11.83
C GLN A 188 22.31 -1.73 13.26
N LYS A 189 21.01 -1.50 13.40
CA LYS A 189 20.36 -1.34 14.73
C LYS A 189 20.55 -2.57 15.62
N LEU A 190 20.70 -3.73 15.02
CA LEU A 190 20.90 -5.01 15.74
C LEU A 190 22.37 -5.42 15.86
N GLY A 191 23.31 -4.62 15.35
CA GLY A 191 24.74 -4.95 15.35
C GLY A 191 25.12 -6.12 14.44
N LEU A 192 24.26 -6.48 13.48
CA LEU A 192 24.53 -7.51 12.47
C LEU A 192 25.30 -6.96 11.27
N ILE A 193 25.12 -5.70 10.98
CA ILE A 193 25.84 -4.94 9.95
C ILE A 193 26.59 -3.83 10.65
N GLU A 194 27.88 -3.78 10.40
CA GLU A 194 28.76 -2.73 10.91
C GLU A 194 28.91 -1.61 9.89
N LYS A 195 29.06 -0.37 10.39
CA LYS A 195 29.34 0.79 9.57
C LYS A 195 30.58 1.51 10.09
N ALA A 196 31.64 1.51 9.28
CA ALA A 196 32.87 2.24 9.53
C ALA A 196 33.06 3.34 8.47
N GLY A 197 32.83 4.60 8.88
CA GLY A 197 32.78 5.73 7.93
C GLY A 197 31.68 5.55 6.90
N SER A 198 32.03 5.46 5.62
CA SER A 198 31.10 5.20 4.51
C SER A 198 30.94 3.71 4.18
N TRP A 199 31.73 2.81 4.77
CA TRP A 199 31.72 1.39 4.47
C TRP A 199 30.76 0.61 5.34
N TYR A 200 30.04 -0.33 4.73
CA TYR A 200 29.19 -1.31 5.39
C TYR A 200 29.85 -2.69 5.31
N SER A 201 29.80 -3.44 6.42
CA SER A 201 30.39 -4.77 6.52
C SER A 201 29.41 -5.76 7.18
N TYR A 202 29.47 -7.02 6.77
CA TYR A 202 28.71 -8.12 7.34
C TYR A 202 29.65 -9.33 7.50
N ASN A 203 29.78 -9.88 8.70
CA ASN A 203 30.75 -10.96 9.03
C ASN A 203 32.17 -10.63 8.57
N ASP A 204 32.65 -9.43 8.88
CA ASP A 204 34.00 -8.92 8.50
C ASP A 204 34.21 -8.70 6.99
N GLU A 205 33.25 -9.02 6.14
CA GLU A 205 33.29 -8.75 4.71
C GLU A 205 32.67 -7.41 4.37
N LYS A 206 33.36 -6.60 3.55
CA LYS A 206 32.80 -5.33 3.04
C LYS A 206 31.71 -5.60 2.02
N ILE A 207 30.49 -5.11 2.29
CA ILE A 207 29.33 -5.29 1.42
C ILE A 207 29.01 -4.05 0.56
N GLY A 208 29.71 -2.92 0.80
CA GLY A 208 29.59 -1.74 -0.06
C GLY A 208 29.98 -0.44 0.62
N GLN A 209 30.44 0.51 -0.21
CA GLN A 209 30.63 1.89 0.21
C GLN A 209 29.37 2.71 -0.06
N GLY A 210 28.76 3.24 0.98
CA GLY A 210 27.44 3.89 0.93
C GLY A 210 26.29 2.88 0.94
N LYS A 211 25.11 3.37 1.37
CA LYS A 211 23.92 2.53 1.53
C LYS A 211 23.41 1.97 0.20
N THR A 212 23.52 2.73 -0.89
CA THR A 212 23.10 2.30 -2.22
C THR A 212 23.88 1.08 -2.70
N ASN A 213 25.23 1.12 -2.59
CA ASN A 213 26.07 0.00 -3.02
C ASN A 213 25.86 -1.24 -2.13
N ALA A 214 25.72 -1.05 -0.81
CA ALA A 214 25.40 -2.15 0.09
C ALA A 214 24.02 -2.77 -0.21
N SER A 215 23.02 -1.96 -0.60
CA SER A 215 21.69 -2.44 -1.03
C SER A 215 21.80 -3.24 -2.33
N ASN A 216 22.58 -2.76 -3.31
CA ASN A 216 22.78 -3.48 -4.57
C ASN A 216 23.49 -4.82 -4.33
N PHE A 217 24.53 -4.83 -3.47
CA PHE A 217 25.18 -6.07 -3.06
C PHE A 217 24.20 -7.10 -2.48
N LEU A 218 23.31 -6.68 -1.57
CA LEU A 218 22.30 -7.58 -0.99
C LEU A 218 21.29 -8.06 -2.02
N ARG A 219 20.98 -7.25 -3.02
CA ARG A 219 20.05 -7.62 -4.12
C ARG A 219 20.65 -8.72 -5.00
N GLU A 220 21.94 -8.65 -5.27
CA GLU A 220 22.68 -9.64 -6.05
C GLU A 220 22.99 -10.90 -5.23
N ASN A 221 23.25 -10.76 -3.93
CA ASN A 221 23.63 -11.84 -3.03
C ASN A 221 22.44 -12.34 -2.18
N LYS A 222 21.46 -13.00 -2.82
CA LYS A 222 20.21 -13.46 -2.19
C LYS A 222 20.42 -14.37 -0.96
N LYS A 223 21.51 -15.16 -0.90
CA LYS A 223 21.83 -16.02 0.25
C LYS A 223 22.12 -15.18 1.50
N ILE A 224 22.97 -14.16 1.38
CA ILE A 224 23.33 -13.25 2.48
C ILE A 224 22.09 -12.45 2.90
N ARG A 225 21.36 -11.90 1.93
CA ARG A 225 20.09 -11.19 2.16
C ARG A 225 19.11 -12.01 2.98
N ASN A 226 18.87 -13.27 2.59
CA ASN A 226 17.92 -14.14 3.29
C ASN A 226 18.41 -14.53 4.69
N ALA A 227 19.71 -14.73 4.89
CA ALA A 227 20.30 -14.98 6.20
C ALA A 227 20.09 -13.78 7.14
N LEU A 228 20.36 -12.55 6.68
CA LEU A 228 20.12 -11.32 7.43
C LEU A 228 18.63 -11.14 7.79
N VAL A 229 17.72 -11.35 6.85
CA VAL A 229 16.27 -11.28 7.11
C VAL A 229 15.87 -12.26 8.19
N LYS A 230 16.37 -13.49 8.17
CA LYS A 230 16.10 -14.52 9.20
C LYS A 230 16.59 -14.07 10.58
N GLN A 231 17.81 -13.53 10.66
CA GLN A 231 18.40 -13.04 11.92
C GLN A 231 17.64 -11.83 12.47
N ILE A 232 17.29 -10.85 11.61
CA ILE A 232 16.52 -9.67 11.99
C ILE A 232 15.14 -10.07 12.53
N LYS A 233 14.43 -10.97 11.85
CA LYS A 233 13.12 -11.48 12.31
C LYS A 233 13.22 -12.20 13.64
N ALA A 234 14.24 -13.05 13.83
CA ALA A 234 14.46 -13.77 15.10
C ALA A 234 14.74 -12.82 16.27
N ALA A 235 15.56 -11.79 16.06
CA ALA A 235 15.87 -10.77 17.05
C ALA A 235 14.60 -9.96 17.44
N HIS A 236 13.77 -9.61 16.45
CA HIS A 236 12.54 -8.86 16.70
C HIS A 236 11.50 -9.67 17.50
N ILE A 237 11.35 -10.97 17.24
CA ILE A 237 10.47 -11.87 18.00
C ILE A 237 10.93 -11.96 19.45
N LYS A 238 12.25 -12.14 19.69
CA LYS A 238 12.82 -12.19 21.05
C LYS A 238 12.61 -10.88 21.82
N SER A 239 12.67 -9.73 21.16
CA SER A 239 12.44 -8.44 21.81
C SER A 239 10.99 -8.23 22.24
N LYS A 240 10.02 -8.76 21.49
CA LYS A 240 8.59 -8.71 21.84
C LYS A 240 8.22 -9.66 22.99
N SER A 241 8.86 -10.81 23.07
CA SER A 241 8.62 -11.77 24.17
C SER A 241 9.18 -11.30 25.53
N LYS A 242 10.17 -10.40 25.54
CA LYS A 242 10.73 -9.80 26.78
C LYS A 242 9.93 -8.57 27.28
N LYS A 243 8.98 -8.05 26.50
CA LYS A 243 8.12 -6.90 26.86
C LYS A 243 6.69 -7.31 27.30
N LYS A 244 6.42 -8.59 27.39
CA LYS A 244 5.25 -9.19 28.04
C LYS A 244 5.66 -9.71 29.41
#